data_b06e7c174b7f22c4d5038ad9ab50bd53
#
_entry.id   b06e7c174b7f22c4d5038ad9ab50bd53
#
_cell.length_a   1.000
_cell.length_b   1.000
_cell.length_c   1.000
_cell.angle_alpha   90.00
_cell.angle_beta   90.00
_cell.angle_gamma   90.00
#
_symmetry.space_group_name_H-M   'P 1'
#
loop_
_entity.id
_entity.type
_entity.pdbx_description
1 polymer ?
#
loop_
_entity_poly.entity_id
_entity_poly.type
_entity_poly.pdbx_seq_one_letter_code
_entity_poly.pdbx_strand_id
1 'polypeptide(L)'
;MIKLYVIVSKVKNIKKVDKSNIFEFKITKSLKKQLVEKASILINGVSLTISKIKKNSFEIWIIPHILKLTNLITLKKNDLVNVEIDIMSKYVKKFINEKK
;
A
#
# COMPACT_ATOMS: atom_id res chain seq x y z
N MET A 1 -4.11 17.72 -13.36
CA MET A 1 -2.77 17.21 -12.98
C MET A 1 -2.89 16.27 -11.80
N ILE A 2 -2.36 15.08 -11.92
CA ILE A 2 -2.34 14.11 -10.83
C ILE A 2 -1.19 14.46 -9.90
N LYS A 3 -1.51 14.68 -8.63
CA LYS A 3 -0.48 14.87 -7.61
C LYS A 3 -0.21 13.56 -6.91
N LEU A 4 1.05 13.11 -6.94
CA LEU A 4 1.48 11.91 -6.27
C LEU A 4 2.29 12.27 -5.04
N TYR A 5 2.00 11.58 -3.95
CA TYR A 5 2.83 11.61 -2.75
C TYR A 5 3.77 10.42 -2.83
N VAL A 6 5.06 10.69 -2.93
CA VAL A 6 6.08 9.64 -3.11
C VAL A 6 6.94 9.57 -1.88
N ILE A 7 7.10 8.37 -1.34
CA ILE A 7 7.93 8.13 -0.16
C ILE A 7 8.59 6.77 -0.24
N VAL A 8 9.74 6.64 0.40
CA VAL A 8 10.41 5.35 0.56
C VAL A 8 9.96 4.72 1.87
N SER A 9 9.51 3.47 1.81
CA SER A 9 9.12 2.71 2.97
C SER A 9 9.93 1.40 3.03
N LYS A 10 9.66 0.59 4.02
CA LYS A 10 10.39 -0.66 4.24
C LYS A 10 9.41 -1.80 4.46
N VAL A 11 9.72 -2.96 3.88
CA VAL A 11 8.95 -4.18 4.16
C VAL A 11 9.21 -4.59 5.61
N LYS A 12 8.17 -4.55 6.42
CA LYS A 12 8.24 -4.93 7.84
C LYS A 12 8.12 -6.44 8.01
N ASN A 13 7.23 -7.05 7.27
CA ASN A 13 6.99 -8.49 7.37
C ASN A 13 6.31 -9.01 6.12
N ILE A 14 6.50 -10.30 5.84
CA ILE A 14 5.82 -11.01 4.77
C ILE A 14 5.28 -12.29 5.37
N LYS A 15 3.98 -12.49 5.28
CA LYS A 15 3.30 -13.65 5.86
C LYS A 15 2.49 -14.37 4.79
N LYS A 16 2.56 -15.68 4.77
CA LYS A 16 1.75 -16.47 3.86
C LYS A 16 0.54 -17.01 4.61
N VAL A 17 -0.66 -16.74 4.08
CA VAL A 17 -1.93 -17.24 4.63
C VAL A 17 -2.67 -17.91 3.49
N ASP A 18 -2.82 -19.22 3.58
CA ASP A 18 -3.35 -20.05 2.49
C ASP A 18 -2.54 -19.83 1.22
N LYS A 19 -3.18 -19.40 0.14
CA LYS A 19 -2.50 -19.13 -1.14
C LYS A 19 -2.12 -17.66 -1.31
N SER A 20 -2.51 -16.80 -0.37
CA SER A 20 -2.23 -15.37 -0.44
C SER A 20 -1.01 -15.01 0.38
N ASN A 21 -0.38 -13.90 -0.01
CA ASN A 21 0.71 -13.32 0.76
C ASN A 21 0.26 -12.00 1.33
N ILE A 22 0.58 -11.76 2.60
CA ILE A 22 0.31 -10.50 3.27
C ILE A 22 1.64 -9.78 3.41
N PHE A 23 1.76 -8.65 2.73
CA PHE A 23 2.93 -7.77 2.83
C PHE A 23 2.61 -6.65 3.80
N GLU A 24 3.42 -6.53 4.82
CA GLU A 24 3.30 -5.45 5.81
C GLU A 24 4.43 -4.47 5.62
N PHE A 25 4.08 -3.18 5.51
CA PHE A 25 5.04 -2.10 5.26
C PHE A 25 5.02 -1.12 6.41
N LYS A 26 6.17 -0.57 6.76
CA LYS A 26 6.27 0.43 7.82
C LYS A 26 5.61 1.74 7.41
N ILE A 27 5.00 2.42 8.40
CA ILE A 27 4.39 3.72 8.20
C ILE A 27 5.22 4.78 8.91
N THR A 28 5.58 5.84 8.19
CA THR A 28 6.11 7.07 8.78
C THR A 28 4.94 7.97 9.17
N LYS A 29 5.19 8.97 10.02
CA LYS A 29 4.14 9.92 10.41
C LYS A 29 3.55 10.63 9.20
N SER A 30 4.38 11.03 8.26
CA SER A 30 3.91 11.74 7.06
C SER A 30 3.09 10.83 6.15
N LEU A 31 3.50 9.58 6.00
CA LEU A 31 2.77 8.61 5.18
C LEU A 31 1.40 8.30 5.79
N LYS A 32 1.32 8.18 7.11
CA LYS A 32 0.07 7.82 7.79
C LYS A 32 -1.06 8.79 7.50
N LYS A 33 -0.75 10.06 7.39
CA LYS A 33 -1.74 11.10 7.08
C LYS A 33 -2.35 10.93 5.70
N GLN A 34 -1.67 10.23 4.79
CA GLN A 34 -2.10 10.07 3.41
C GLN A 34 -2.78 8.73 3.16
N LEU A 35 -2.71 7.78 4.10
CA LEU A 35 -3.26 6.45 3.89
C LEU A 35 -4.77 6.40 4.13
N VAL A 36 -5.48 5.67 3.26
CA VAL A 36 -6.91 5.40 3.38
C VAL A 36 -7.12 3.92 3.08
N GLU A 37 -7.79 3.20 3.98
CA GLU A 37 -8.11 1.79 3.74
C GLU A 37 -8.96 1.63 2.49
N LYS A 38 -8.70 0.58 1.73
CA LYS A 38 -9.36 0.26 0.46
C LYS A 38 -9.00 1.20 -0.68
N ALA A 39 -8.15 2.21 -0.44
CA ALA A 39 -7.65 3.06 -1.52
C ALA A 39 -6.52 2.37 -2.27
N SER A 40 -6.27 2.84 -3.50
CA SER A 40 -5.16 2.34 -4.32
C SER A 40 -3.85 2.97 -3.89
N ILE A 41 -2.79 2.19 -4.01
CA ILE A 41 -1.43 2.61 -3.70
C ILE A 41 -0.50 1.92 -4.70
N LEU A 42 0.60 2.57 -5.07
CA LEU A 42 1.62 1.94 -5.90
C LEU A 42 2.82 1.57 -5.05
N ILE A 43 3.18 0.30 -5.08
CA ILE A 43 4.38 -0.21 -4.43
C ILE A 43 5.35 -0.64 -5.53
N ASN A 44 6.49 0.05 -5.65
CA ASN A 44 7.45 -0.18 -6.72
C ASN A 44 6.80 -0.18 -8.09
N GLY A 45 5.83 0.72 -8.29
CA GLY A 45 5.13 0.85 -9.57
C GLY A 45 3.96 -0.10 -9.78
N VAL A 46 3.68 -0.98 -8.84
CA VAL A 46 2.57 -1.93 -8.95
C VAL A 46 1.35 -1.38 -8.20
N SER A 47 0.22 -1.27 -8.89
CA SER A 47 -1.02 -0.75 -8.30
C SER A 47 -1.68 -1.83 -7.44
N LEU A 48 -1.90 -1.51 -6.17
CA LEU A 48 -2.45 -2.44 -5.19
C LEU A 48 -3.49 -1.71 -4.33
N THR A 49 -4.26 -2.48 -3.57
CA THR A 49 -5.27 -1.94 -2.67
C THR A 49 -4.81 -2.12 -1.22
N ILE A 50 -4.90 -1.05 -0.43
CA ILE A 50 -4.57 -1.11 0.99
C ILE A 50 -5.64 -1.93 1.70
N SER A 51 -5.23 -3.05 2.31
CA SER A 51 -6.16 -3.96 2.96
C SER A 51 -6.46 -3.57 4.39
N LYS A 52 -5.44 -3.11 5.12
CA LYS A 52 -5.59 -2.74 6.53
C LYS A 52 -4.53 -1.73 6.93
N ILE A 53 -4.92 -0.76 7.74
CA ILE A 53 -4.00 0.24 8.32
C ILE A 53 -3.91 -0.02 9.82
N LYS A 54 -2.69 -0.20 10.31
CA LYS A 54 -2.38 -0.37 11.73
C LYS A 54 -1.71 0.89 12.26
N LYS A 55 -1.34 0.88 13.54
CA LYS A 55 -0.71 2.04 14.17
C LYS A 55 0.62 2.43 13.51
N ASN A 56 1.48 1.46 13.24
CA ASN A 56 2.82 1.70 12.72
C ASN A 56 3.11 1.01 11.39
N SER A 57 2.07 0.44 10.77
CA SER A 57 2.24 -0.31 9.52
C SER A 57 0.94 -0.36 8.75
N PHE A 58 1.02 -0.78 7.49
CA PHE A 58 -0.16 -1.12 6.71
C PHE A 58 0.07 -2.43 6.00
N GLU A 59 -1.02 -3.13 5.70
CA GLU A 59 -0.99 -4.43 5.05
C GLU A 59 -1.62 -4.40 3.69
N ILE A 60 -1.02 -5.16 2.77
CA ILE A 60 -1.58 -5.42 1.46
C ILE A 60 -1.61 -6.92 1.26
N TRP A 61 -2.78 -7.46 0.95
CA TRP A 61 -2.96 -8.87 0.66
C TRP A 61 -2.82 -9.07 -0.84
N ILE A 62 -1.87 -9.91 -1.25
CA ILE A 62 -1.53 -10.11 -2.65
C ILE A 62 -1.82 -11.55 -3.03
N ILE A 63 -2.70 -11.73 -4.05
CA ILE A 63 -3.01 -13.06 -4.56
C ILE A 63 -1.82 -13.60 -5.36
N PRO A 64 -1.64 -14.93 -5.42
CA PRO A 64 -0.46 -15.53 -6.07
C PRO A 64 -0.27 -15.11 -7.53
N HIS A 65 -1.35 -14.95 -8.26
CA HIS A 65 -1.28 -14.57 -9.67
C HIS A 65 -0.60 -13.20 -9.86
N ILE A 66 -1.01 -12.22 -9.05
CA ILE A 66 -0.42 -10.87 -9.08
C ILE A 66 1.03 -10.91 -8.62
N LEU A 67 1.32 -11.71 -7.59
CA LEU A 67 2.68 -11.84 -7.07
C LEU A 67 3.63 -12.38 -8.14
N LYS A 68 3.19 -13.38 -8.92
CA LYS A 68 4.02 -13.99 -9.98
C LYS A 68 4.24 -13.06 -11.18
N LEU A 69 3.28 -12.18 -11.47
CA LEU A 69 3.35 -11.29 -12.61
C LEU A 69 4.07 -9.98 -12.33
N THR A 70 4.48 -9.74 -11.10
CA THR A 70 5.07 -8.47 -10.69
C THR A 70 6.45 -8.68 -10.08
N ASN A 71 7.16 -7.57 -9.88
CA ASN A 71 8.46 -7.59 -9.20
C ASN A 71 8.35 -7.81 -7.69
N LEU A 72 7.13 -7.89 -7.17
CA LEU A 72 6.90 -8.02 -5.73
C LEU A 72 7.36 -9.37 -5.19
N ILE A 73 7.43 -10.39 -6.05
CA ILE A 73 7.84 -11.72 -5.63
C ILE A 73 9.28 -11.74 -5.09
N THR A 74 10.11 -10.78 -5.49
CA THR A 74 11.49 -10.69 -5.05
C THR A 74 11.68 -9.93 -3.74
N LEU A 75 10.63 -9.30 -3.24
CA LEU A 75 10.72 -8.53 -2.00
C LEU A 75 10.97 -9.41 -0.78
N LYS A 76 11.82 -8.93 0.09
CA LYS A 76 12.17 -9.59 1.34
C LYS A 76 11.99 -8.62 2.50
N LYS A 77 11.89 -9.17 3.71
CA LYS A 77 11.85 -8.37 4.92
C LYS A 77 13.02 -7.39 4.96
N ASN A 78 12.74 -6.16 5.32
CA ASN A 78 13.67 -5.03 5.40
C ASN A 78 14.06 -4.42 4.06
N ASP A 79 13.55 -4.93 2.94
CA ASP A 79 13.77 -4.27 1.64
C ASP A 79 13.07 -2.91 1.62
N LEU A 80 13.70 -1.96 0.95
CA LEU A 80 13.09 -0.65 0.73
C LEU A 80 12.18 -0.72 -0.48
N VAL A 81 11.06 0.01 -0.41
CA VAL A 81 10.10 0.10 -1.51
C VAL A 81 9.72 1.55 -1.75
N ASN A 82 9.42 1.87 -2.99
CA ASN A 82 8.84 3.17 -3.35
C ASN A 82 7.34 3.07 -3.21
N VAL A 83 6.76 4.00 -2.44
CA VAL A 83 5.33 4.07 -2.22
C VAL A 83 4.82 5.35 -2.85
N GLU A 84 3.82 5.23 -3.71
CA GLU A 84 3.19 6.38 -4.37
C GLU A 84 1.70 6.38 -4.08
N ILE A 85 1.17 7.52 -3.66
CA ILE A 85 -0.23 7.69 -3.32
C ILE A 85 -0.77 8.86 -4.13
N ASP A 86 -1.92 8.64 -4.78
CA ASP A 86 -2.63 9.71 -5.46
C ASP A 86 -3.41 10.52 -4.43
N ILE A 87 -2.95 11.73 -4.16
CA ILE A 87 -3.56 12.61 -3.16
C ILE A 87 -4.98 12.98 -3.55
N MET A 88 -5.24 13.14 -4.84
CA MET A 88 -6.58 13.49 -5.31
C MET A 88 -7.59 12.37 -5.05
N SER A 89 -7.16 11.14 -5.19
CA SER A 89 -8.00 9.97 -4.90
C SER A 89 -8.49 9.98 -3.45
N LYS A 90 -7.63 10.36 -2.52
CA LYS A 90 -7.96 10.49 -1.11
C LYS A 90 -9.08 11.52 -0.89
N TYR A 91 -8.97 12.68 -1.51
CA TYR A 91 -9.97 13.74 -1.35
C TYR A 91 -11.31 13.38 -1.99
N VAL A 92 -11.28 12.75 -3.15
CA VAL A 92 -12.52 12.30 -3.82
C VAL A 92 -13.27 11.31 -2.93
N LYS A 93 -12.57 10.34 -2.35
CA LYS A 93 -13.20 9.34 -1.47
C LYS A 93 -13.79 9.97 -0.22
N LYS A 94 -13.07 10.90 0.39
CA LYS A 94 -13.57 11.64 1.56
C LYS A 94 -14.83 12.43 1.22
N PHE A 95 -14.83 13.11 0.08
CA PHE A 95 -15.96 13.89 -0.39
C PHE A 95 -17.22 13.02 -0.58
N ILE A 96 -17.07 11.85 -1.19
CA ILE A 96 -18.18 10.92 -1.38
C ILE A 96 -18.74 10.45 -0.05
N ASN A 97 -17.87 10.12 0.91
CA ASN A 97 -18.31 9.67 2.23
C ASN A 97 -19.06 10.76 3.00
N GLU A 98 -18.66 12.02 2.86
CA GLU A 98 -19.33 13.13 3.52
C GLU A 98 -20.72 13.42 2.95
N LYS A 99 -20.98 13.00 1.73
CA LYS A 99 -22.30 13.21 1.08
C LYS A 99 -23.33 12.14 1.43
N LYS A 100 -22.91 11.10 2.09
CA LYS A 100 -23.85 10.10 2.59
C LYS A 100 -24.45 10.60 3.89
#